data_f44f25b45238d27ae6aa067cd5c935d4
#
_entry.id   f44f25b45238d27ae6aa067cd5c935d4
#
_cell.length_a   1.000
_cell.length_b   1.000
_cell.length_c   1.000
_cell.angle_alpha   90.00
_cell.angle_beta   90.00
_cell.angle_gamma   90.00
#
_symmetry.space_group_name_H-M   'P 1'
#
loop_
_entity.id
_entity.type
_entity.pdbx_description
1 polymer ?
#
loop_
_entity_poly.entity_id
_entity_poly.type
_entity_poly.pdbx_seq_one_letter_code
_entity_poly.pdbx_strand_id
1 'polypeptide(L)'
;MLSLGYSVKQNWEPTYSYIKGAEYYEIHTNLMDGNLDNRADLKAYFDAAWRYAEPDDGLRYRPASDFHFIYTVCHLAKHLYGGGAGLRMYLDIALYMKNESARLNMENIEREMAALQLTGFFHTLMNACSAWFGTECGCSLPPPDEAAIKKLLCYTLDSDLFGHSRDHAVIELRNSESKKTAKGKLIRNMLFPPAGQIESRYTFLQGRHWLLPLAWIVRAVSNLRLIPNRLHSMKSVAETDIDRVETY
;
A
#
# COMPACT_ATOMS: atom_id res chain seq x y z
N MET A 1 8.46 -23.55 6.69
CA MET A 1 7.22 -23.69 5.91
C MET A 1 7.20 -24.96 5.07
N LEU A 2 8.21 -25.23 4.23
CA LEU A 2 8.26 -26.45 3.37
C LEU A 2 8.20 -27.76 4.18
N SER A 3 8.95 -27.85 5.28
CA SER A 3 8.92 -29.02 6.20
C SER A 3 7.56 -29.23 6.88
N LEU A 4 6.70 -28.22 6.90
CA LEU A 4 5.33 -28.28 7.45
C LEU A 4 4.29 -28.60 6.34
N GLY A 5 4.73 -28.90 5.13
CA GLY A 5 3.88 -29.27 3.99
C GLY A 5 3.24 -28.10 3.25
N TYR A 6 3.76 -26.88 3.40
CA TYR A 6 3.35 -25.75 2.59
C TYR A 6 4.09 -25.74 1.25
N SER A 7 3.40 -25.36 0.20
CA SER A 7 3.99 -25.09 -1.11
C SER A 7 4.27 -23.58 -1.27
N VAL A 8 5.29 -23.25 -2.05
CA VAL A 8 5.65 -21.85 -2.34
C VAL A 8 4.72 -21.28 -3.39
N LYS A 9 4.10 -20.13 -3.11
CA LYS A 9 3.34 -19.33 -4.08
C LYS A 9 4.17 -18.18 -4.62
N GLN A 10 4.96 -17.52 -3.75
CA GLN A 10 5.89 -16.47 -4.11
C GLN A 10 7.21 -16.64 -3.34
N ASN A 11 8.32 -16.53 -4.03
CA ASN A 11 9.67 -16.75 -3.48
C ASN A 11 10.64 -15.63 -3.91
N TRP A 12 10.25 -14.38 -3.72
CA TRP A 12 11.10 -13.21 -3.96
C TRP A 12 10.72 -12.06 -3.04
N GLU A 13 11.71 -11.26 -2.68
CA GLU A 13 11.53 -10.09 -1.83
C GLU A 13 10.57 -9.04 -2.43
N PRO A 14 9.88 -8.28 -1.57
CA PRO A 14 9.97 -8.28 -0.11
C PRO A 14 9.05 -9.29 0.58
N THR A 15 8.29 -10.11 -0.17
CA THR A 15 7.25 -10.98 0.38
C THR A 15 7.41 -12.40 -0.10
N TYR A 16 7.48 -13.33 0.84
CA TYR A 16 7.45 -14.76 0.58
C TYR A 16 6.08 -15.31 0.94
N SER A 17 5.39 -15.96 0.00
CA SER A 17 4.05 -16.50 0.27
C SER A 17 4.02 -18.02 0.16
N TYR A 18 3.28 -18.62 1.08
CA TYR A 18 3.13 -20.06 1.24
C TYR A 18 1.66 -20.44 1.32
N ILE A 19 1.29 -21.58 0.74
CA ILE A 19 -0.10 -22.08 0.70
C ILE A 19 -0.16 -23.58 1.07
N LYS A 20 -1.19 -23.93 1.85
CA LYS A 20 -1.52 -25.32 2.17
C LYS A 20 -3.04 -25.44 2.34
N GLY A 21 -3.71 -26.01 1.34
CA GLY A 21 -5.18 -26.03 1.31
C GLY A 21 -5.76 -24.62 1.30
N ALA A 22 -6.55 -24.26 2.31
CA ALA A 22 -7.12 -22.93 2.50
C ALA A 22 -6.22 -21.97 3.29
N GLU A 23 -5.12 -22.47 3.86
CA GLU A 23 -4.20 -21.65 4.65
C GLU A 23 -3.25 -20.89 3.72
N TYR A 24 -3.10 -19.59 3.96
CA TYR A 24 -2.22 -18.71 3.23
C TYR A 24 -1.40 -17.86 4.18
N TYR A 25 -0.09 -17.88 4.02
CA TYR A 25 0.85 -17.10 4.83
C TYR A 25 1.74 -16.24 3.94
N GLU A 26 1.92 -15.00 4.36
CA GLU A 26 2.90 -14.07 3.80
C GLU A 26 3.95 -13.73 4.86
N ILE A 27 5.21 -13.89 4.48
CA ILE A 27 6.34 -13.50 5.31
C ILE A 27 6.99 -12.30 4.62
N HIS A 28 6.94 -11.16 5.29
CA HIS A 28 7.56 -9.94 4.82
C HIS A 28 8.96 -9.79 5.41
N THR A 29 9.94 -9.52 4.57
CA THR A 29 11.31 -9.19 5.00
C THR A 29 11.46 -7.72 5.35
N ASN A 30 10.58 -6.87 4.78
CA ASN A 30 10.48 -5.44 5.09
C ASN A 30 9.01 -5.09 5.35
N LEU A 31 8.75 -4.29 6.37
CA LEU A 31 7.38 -3.83 6.67
C LEU A 31 6.86 -2.88 5.60
N MET A 32 7.74 -2.02 5.06
CA MET A 32 7.43 -1.09 3.99
C MET A 32 8.51 -1.13 2.92
N ASP A 33 8.10 -1.11 1.67
CA ASP A 33 8.94 -0.99 0.50
C ASP A 33 8.61 0.32 -0.22
N GLY A 34 9.63 1.14 -0.40
CA GLY A 34 9.54 2.39 -1.16
C GLY A 34 9.05 3.61 -0.39
N ASN A 35 8.95 4.70 -1.11
CA ASN A 35 8.56 6.00 -0.61
C ASN A 35 7.17 6.35 -1.13
N LEU A 36 6.40 7.07 -0.32
CA LEU A 36 5.18 7.71 -0.78
C LEU A 36 5.55 9.01 -1.49
N ASP A 37 5.42 9.02 -2.82
CA ASP A 37 5.56 10.22 -3.67
C ASP A 37 6.88 11.01 -3.43
N ASN A 38 8.00 10.31 -3.20
CA ASN A 38 9.31 10.87 -2.86
C ASN A 38 9.33 11.83 -1.64
N ARG A 39 8.29 11.81 -0.81
CA ARG A 39 8.17 12.70 0.34
C ARG A 39 8.90 12.19 1.56
N ALA A 40 8.62 10.95 1.97
CA ALA A 40 9.22 10.36 3.15
C ALA A 40 9.79 8.98 2.84
N ASP A 41 10.93 8.67 3.42
CA ASP A 41 11.53 7.34 3.33
C ASP A 41 10.89 6.41 4.37
N LEU A 42 9.72 5.88 4.01
CA LEU A 42 9.01 4.91 4.85
C LEU A 42 9.83 3.64 5.07
N LYS A 43 10.61 3.23 4.06
CA LYS A 43 11.47 2.05 4.20
C LYS A 43 12.48 2.26 5.31
N ALA A 44 13.24 3.35 5.28
CA ALA A 44 14.25 3.64 6.31
C ALA A 44 13.63 3.74 7.72
N TYR A 45 12.44 4.34 7.83
CA TYR A 45 11.72 4.43 9.10
C TYR A 45 11.34 3.04 9.64
N PHE A 46 10.76 2.18 8.80
CA PHE A 46 10.28 0.86 9.21
C PHE A 46 11.37 -0.23 9.24
N ASP A 47 12.52 -0.04 8.63
CA ASP A 47 13.69 -0.92 8.77
C ASP A 47 14.20 -0.97 10.24
N ALA A 48 13.85 0.06 11.03
CA ALA A 48 14.16 0.11 12.47
C ALA A 48 13.15 -0.66 13.35
N ALA A 49 12.21 -1.39 12.80
CA ALA A 49 11.08 -2.03 13.51
C ALA A 49 11.50 -2.87 14.74
N TRP A 50 12.60 -3.59 14.65
CA TRP A 50 13.10 -4.40 15.77
C TRP A 50 13.49 -3.58 17.01
N ARG A 51 13.77 -2.28 16.87
CA ARG A 51 14.02 -1.38 18.02
C ARG A 51 12.76 -1.08 18.82
N TYR A 52 11.60 -1.25 18.20
CA TYR A 52 10.27 -1.02 18.77
C TYR A 52 9.54 -2.33 19.05
N ALA A 53 10.25 -3.46 19.01
CA ALA A 53 9.69 -4.77 19.32
C ALA A 53 9.79 -5.04 20.80
N GLU A 54 8.68 -5.38 21.43
CA GLU A 54 8.56 -5.73 22.85
C GLU A 54 8.39 -7.25 22.98
N PRO A 55 9.09 -7.90 23.94
CA PRO A 55 8.82 -9.30 24.24
C PRO A 55 7.35 -9.52 24.63
N ASP A 56 6.72 -10.57 24.10
CA ASP A 56 5.34 -10.93 24.42
C ASP A 56 5.31 -12.26 25.20
N ASP A 57 5.56 -13.38 24.52
CA ASP A 57 5.57 -14.71 25.16
C ASP A 57 6.57 -15.62 24.43
N GLY A 58 7.52 -16.17 25.19
CA GLY A 58 8.57 -17.06 24.69
C GLY A 58 9.40 -16.39 23.59
N LEU A 59 9.29 -16.87 22.35
CA LEU A 59 10.00 -16.34 21.19
C LEU A 59 9.19 -15.29 20.40
N ARG A 60 8.00 -14.92 20.90
CA ARG A 60 7.15 -13.93 20.25
C ARG A 60 7.51 -12.52 20.69
N TYR A 61 7.43 -11.62 19.74
CA TYR A 61 7.55 -10.18 19.94
C TYR A 61 6.32 -9.49 19.36
N ARG A 62 5.93 -8.40 19.98
CA ARG A 62 4.92 -7.49 19.45
C ARG A 62 5.53 -6.12 19.19
N PRO A 63 5.07 -5.38 18.21
CA PRO A 63 5.47 -3.99 18.06
C PRO A 63 4.91 -3.15 19.22
N ALA A 64 5.66 -2.14 19.66
CA ALA A 64 5.16 -1.12 20.59
C ALA A 64 3.89 -0.47 19.99
N SER A 65 2.93 -0.11 20.84
CA SER A 65 1.58 0.32 20.39
C SER A 65 1.63 1.52 19.44
N ASP A 66 2.39 2.55 19.77
CA ASP A 66 2.55 3.72 18.89
C ASP A 66 3.13 3.33 17.52
N PHE A 67 4.20 2.53 17.51
CA PHE A 67 4.85 2.10 16.29
C PHE A 67 3.91 1.26 15.41
N HIS A 68 3.15 0.36 16.01
CA HIS A 68 2.15 -0.45 15.29
C HIS A 68 1.04 0.42 14.70
N PHE A 69 0.56 1.40 15.46
CA PHE A 69 -0.45 2.34 14.98
C PHE A 69 0.08 3.16 13.79
N ILE A 70 1.29 3.73 13.92
CA ILE A 70 1.97 4.45 12.84
C ILE A 70 2.11 3.57 11.59
N TYR A 71 2.53 2.31 11.78
CA TYR A 71 2.60 1.34 10.68
C TYR A 71 1.25 1.16 9.99
N THR A 72 0.17 1.00 10.76
CA THR A 72 -1.17 0.77 10.20
C THR A 72 -1.66 1.97 9.39
N VAL A 73 -1.40 3.20 9.87
CA VAL A 73 -1.70 4.45 9.17
C VAL A 73 -0.88 4.58 7.87
N CYS A 74 0.42 4.34 7.94
CA CYS A 74 1.30 4.41 6.76
C CYS A 74 0.98 3.31 5.74
N HIS A 75 0.57 2.13 6.20
CA HIS A 75 0.15 1.03 5.35
C HIS A 75 -1.14 1.37 4.58
N LEU A 76 -2.12 1.99 5.25
CA LEU A 76 -3.30 2.53 4.58
C LEU A 76 -2.92 3.61 3.54
N ALA A 77 -2.03 4.55 3.90
CA ALA A 77 -1.55 5.58 2.98
C ALA A 77 -0.90 4.96 1.73
N LYS A 78 -0.06 3.93 1.91
CA LYS A 78 0.56 3.18 0.81
C LYS A 78 -0.49 2.56 -0.12
N HIS A 79 -1.52 1.94 0.43
CA HIS A 79 -2.60 1.35 -0.35
C HIS A 79 -3.40 2.39 -1.11
N LEU A 80 -3.76 3.50 -0.47
CA LEU A 80 -4.46 4.62 -1.13
C LEU A 80 -3.64 5.19 -2.28
N TYR A 81 -2.34 5.38 -2.06
CA TYR A 81 -1.44 5.87 -3.09
C TYR A 81 -1.24 4.85 -4.22
N GLY A 82 -1.18 3.57 -3.89
CA GLY A 82 -0.84 2.47 -4.81
C GLY A 82 -2.00 1.85 -5.57
N GLY A 83 -3.25 2.22 -5.31
CA GLY A 83 -4.36 1.65 -6.08
C GLY A 83 -5.67 1.43 -5.35
N GLY A 84 -5.78 1.81 -4.10
CA GLY A 84 -7.02 1.77 -3.35
C GLY A 84 -6.92 1.06 -2.00
N ALA A 85 -7.76 1.50 -1.08
CA ALA A 85 -7.89 0.91 0.23
C ALA A 85 -9.37 0.65 0.51
N GLY A 86 -9.71 -0.57 0.89
CA GLY A 86 -11.07 -0.93 1.24
C GLY A 86 -11.48 -0.42 2.63
N LEU A 87 -12.77 -0.32 2.86
CA LEU A 87 -13.36 0.18 4.12
C LEU A 87 -12.83 -0.55 5.36
N ARG A 88 -12.46 -1.83 5.22
CA ARG A 88 -11.90 -2.64 6.30
C ARG A 88 -10.65 -2.02 6.91
N MET A 89 -9.76 -1.44 6.10
CA MET A 89 -8.51 -0.86 6.62
C MET A 89 -8.77 0.35 7.52
N TYR A 90 -9.79 1.14 7.22
CA TYR A 90 -10.22 2.26 8.07
C TYR A 90 -10.85 1.75 9.36
N LEU A 91 -11.67 0.70 9.27
CA LEU A 91 -12.27 0.06 10.44
C LEU A 91 -11.21 -0.53 11.37
N ASP A 92 -10.16 -1.16 10.82
CA ASP A 92 -9.05 -1.70 11.61
C ASP A 92 -8.37 -0.57 12.41
N ILE A 93 -8.15 0.61 11.81
CA ILE A 93 -7.61 1.79 12.50
C ILE A 93 -8.57 2.29 13.59
N ALA A 94 -9.86 2.41 13.29
CA ALA A 94 -10.86 2.85 14.25
C ALA A 94 -10.96 1.90 15.45
N LEU A 95 -10.94 0.59 15.21
CA LEU A 95 -10.93 -0.42 16.26
C LEU A 95 -9.63 -0.39 17.07
N TYR A 96 -8.49 -0.16 16.43
CA TYR A 96 -7.22 0.00 17.12
C TYR A 96 -7.26 1.16 18.10
N MET A 97 -7.71 2.32 17.65
CA MET A 97 -7.89 3.50 18.51
C MET A 97 -8.82 3.22 19.66
N LYS A 98 -9.98 2.58 19.40
CA LYS A 98 -10.98 2.26 20.43
C LYS A 98 -10.43 1.32 21.49
N ASN A 99 -9.67 0.30 21.11
CA ASN A 99 -9.23 -0.76 22.00
C ASN A 99 -7.90 -0.45 22.71
N GLU A 100 -7.02 0.30 22.07
CA GLU A 100 -5.65 0.55 22.53
C GLU A 100 -5.41 2.03 22.90
N SER A 101 -6.46 2.86 22.97
CA SER A 101 -6.34 4.31 23.26
C SER A 101 -5.49 4.63 24.48
N ALA A 102 -5.64 3.84 25.55
CA ALA A 102 -4.87 4.03 26.79
C ALA A 102 -3.35 3.76 26.65
N ARG A 103 -2.94 3.10 25.56
CA ARG A 103 -1.54 2.76 25.26
C ARG A 103 -0.92 3.66 24.20
N LEU A 104 -1.73 4.51 23.55
CA LEU A 104 -1.28 5.39 22.48
C LEU A 104 -0.86 6.74 23.03
N ASN A 105 0.35 7.14 22.72
CA ASN A 105 0.82 8.51 22.93
C ASN A 105 0.56 9.33 21.65
N MET A 106 -0.57 10.02 21.61
CA MET A 106 -0.99 10.75 20.42
C MET A 106 -0.04 11.90 20.06
N GLU A 107 0.58 12.55 21.06
CA GLU A 107 1.60 13.59 20.82
C GLU A 107 2.83 13.01 20.09
N ASN A 108 3.29 11.84 20.51
CA ASN A 108 4.35 11.13 19.84
C ASN A 108 3.95 10.74 18.40
N ILE A 109 2.75 10.21 18.22
CA ILE A 109 2.23 9.80 16.91
C ILE A 109 2.15 11.01 15.96
N GLU A 110 1.62 12.15 16.41
CA GLU A 110 1.55 13.38 15.60
C GLU A 110 2.95 13.87 15.19
N ARG A 111 3.90 13.83 16.11
CA ARG A 111 5.30 14.19 15.80
C ARG A 111 5.90 13.28 14.73
N GLU A 112 5.70 11.97 14.86
CA GLU A 112 6.19 11.01 13.86
C GLU A 112 5.47 11.18 12.51
N MET A 113 4.16 11.44 12.50
CA MET A 113 3.41 11.76 11.27
C MET A 113 3.93 13.04 10.60
N ALA A 114 4.33 14.04 11.39
CA ALA A 114 4.96 15.25 10.86
C ALA A 114 6.33 14.96 10.26
N ALA A 115 7.16 14.16 10.92
CA ALA A 115 8.46 13.73 10.40
C ALA A 115 8.34 12.93 9.08
N LEU A 116 7.29 12.13 8.96
CA LEU A 116 6.94 11.37 7.77
C LEU A 116 6.18 12.20 6.70
N GLN A 117 5.96 13.49 6.95
CA GLN A 117 5.21 14.41 6.07
C GLN A 117 3.77 13.93 5.76
N LEU A 118 3.15 13.24 6.71
CA LEU A 118 1.82 12.65 6.60
C LEU A 118 0.77 13.35 7.49
N THR A 119 1.08 14.49 8.10
CA THR A 119 0.17 15.18 9.05
C THR A 119 -1.20 15.43 8.45
N GLY A 120 -1.28 16.01 7.24
CA GLY A 120 -2.56 16.31 6.59
C GLY A 120 -3.39 15.06 6.30
N PHE A 121 -2.73 13.99 5.84
CA PHE A 121 -3.37 12.70 5.64
C PHE A 121 -3.88 12.13 6.97
N PHE A 122 -3.05 12.15 8.01
CA PHE A 122 -3.39 11.66 9.33
C PHE A 122 -4.61 12.37 9.92
N HIS A 123 -4.64 13.71 9.87
CA HIS A 123 -5.80 14.47 10.36
C HIS A 123 -7.08 14.15 9.58
N THR A 124 -6.99 14.04 8.24
CA THR A 124 -8.15 13.66 7.41
C THR A 124 -8.64 12.27 7.75
N LEU A 125 -7.73 11.31 7.96
CA LEU A 125 -8.04 9.94 8.34
C LEU A 125 -8.72 9.87 9.71
N MET A 126 -8.19 10.59 10.71
CA MET A 126 -8.78 10.62 12.05
C MET A 126 -10.18 11.22 12.04
N ASN A 127 -10.40 12.32 11.32
CA ASN A 127 -11.70 12.93 11.12
C ASN A 127 -12.66 11.97 10.38
N ALA A 128 -12.18 11.24 9.38
CA ALA A 128 -12.96 10.22 8.68
C ALA A 128 -13.36 9.06 9.60
N CYS A 129 -12.42 8.52 10.40
CA CYS A 129 -12.73 7.48 11.38
C CYS A 129 -13.75 7.94 12.42
N SER A 130 -13.66 9.20 12.87
CA SER A 130 -14.65 9.80 13.77
C SER A 130 -16.03 9.88 13.10
N ALA A 131 -16.11 10.41 11.87
CA ALA A 131 -17.35 10.58 11.14
C ALA A 131 -18.03 9.26 10.76
N TRP A 132 -17.25 8.23 10.38
CA TRP A 132 -17.80 6.96 9.87
C TRP A 132 -18.05 5.92 10.96
N PHE A 133 -17.25 5.92 12.02
CA PHE A 133 -17.28 4.88 13.05
C PHE A 133 -17.50 5.42 14.46
N GLY A 134 -17.63 6.76 14.64
CA GLY A 134 -17.80 7.38 15.96
C GLY A 134 -16.58 7.22 16.87
N THR A 135 -15.38 7.11 16.30
CA THR A 135 -14.14 6.91 17.07
C THR A 135 -13.64 8.27 17.56
N GLU A 136 -13.33 8.37 18.86
CA GLU A 136 -12.71 9.57 19.43
C GLU A 136 -11.19 9.51 19.20
N CYS A 137 -10.63 10.58 18.61
CA CYS A 137 -9.19 10.76 18.56
C CYS A 137 -8.78 11.46 19.86
N GLY A 138 -7.86 10.88 20.62
CA GLY A 138 -7.32 11.50 21.84
C GLY A 138 -6.42 12.73 21.59
N CYS A 139 -6.55 13.39 20.45
CA CYS A 139 -5.76 14.55 20.03
C CYS A 139 -6.66 15.70 19.55
N SER A 140 -6.09 16.91 19.52
CA SER A 140 -6.78 18.10 19.00
C SER A 140 -6.67 18.12 17.48
N LEU A 141 -7.72 17.65 16.80
CA LEU A 141 -7.78 17.66 15.34
C LEU A 141 -8.19 19.05 14.82
N PRO A 142 -7.67 19.45 13.65
CA PRO A 142 -8.22 20.60 12.94
C PRO A 142 -9.68 20.33 12.52
N PRO A 143 -10.47 21.39 12.26
CA PRO A 143 -11.83 21.21 11.74
C PRO A 143 -11.85 20.26 10.54
N PRO A 144 -12.84 19.34 10.46
CA PRO A 144 -12.91 18.37 9.39
C PRO A 144 -13.15 19.07 8.03
N ASP A 145 -12.36 18.70 7.03
CA ASP A 145 -12.69 19.00 5.64
C ASP A 145 -13.72 17.98 5.15
N GLU A 146 -14.98 18.34 5.23
CA GLU A 146 -16.09 17.47 4.83
C GLU A 146 -16.01 17.06 3.36
N ALA A 147 -15.48 17.91 2.47
CA ALA A 147 -15.33 17.60 1.06
C ALA A 147 -14.23 16.54 0.86
N ALA A 148 -13.11 16.67 1.57
CA ALA A 148 -12.05 15.65 1.54
C ALA A 148 -12.52 14.32 2.12
N ILE A 149 -13.25 14.32 3.25
CA ILE A 149 -13.81 13.11 3.86
C ILE A 149 -14.82 12.43 2.92
N LYS A 150 -15.68 13.20 2.28
CA LYS A 150 -16.65 12.67 1.31
C LYS A 150 -15.96 12.07 0.09
N LYS A 151 -14.93 12.73 -0.46
CA LYS A 151 -14.13 12.19 -1.57
C LYS A 151 -13.45 10.89 -1.17
N LEU A 152 -12.85 10.85 0.02
CA LEU A 152 -12.22 9.65 0.56
C LEU A 152 -13.21 8.49 0.70
N LEU A 153 -14.44 8.78 1.17
CA LEU A 153 -15.51 7.77 1.30
C LEU A 153 -15.92 7.22 -0.07
N CYS A 154 -16.21 8.09 -1.03
CA CYS A 154 -16.56 7.67 -2.39
C CYS A 154 -15.45 6.79 -2.99
N TYR A 155 -14.20 7.24 -2.89
CA TYR A 155 -13.05 6.49 -3.37
C TYR A 155 -12.91 5.11 -2.69
N THR A 156 -13.14 5.05 -1.36
CA THR A 156 -13.06 3.80 -0.59
C THR A 156 -14.17 2.83 -0.97
N LEU A 157 -15.40 3.31 -1.19
CA LEU A 157 -16.53 2.48 -1.61
C LEU A 157 -16.37 1.95 -3.04
N ASP A 158 -15.79 2.75 -3.94
CA ASP A 158 -15.48 2.34 -5.31
C ASP A 158 -14.34 1.30 -5.38
N SER A 159 -13.51 1.24 -4.33
CA SER A 159 -12.34 0.36 -4.26
C SER A 159 -12.64 -1.07 -3.78
N ASP A 160 -13.89 -1.45 -3.62
CA ASP A 160 -14.30 -2.73 -3.01
C ASP A 160 -13.87 -2.90 -1.54
N LEU A 161 -14.43 -3.90 -0.87
CA LEU A 161 -14.14 -4.21 0.54
C LEU A 161 -12.63 -4.45 0.82
N PHE A 162 -11.91 -4.97 -0.17
CA PHE A 162 -10.50 -5.35 -0.08
C PHE A 162 -9.53 -4.39 -0.79
N GLY A 163 -10.01 -3.25 -1.31
CA GLY A 163 -9.15 -2.23 -1.91
C GLY A 163 -8.61 -2.58 -3.31
N HIS A 164 -9.29 -3.43 -4.06
CA HIS A 164 -8.96 -3.68 -5.45
C HIS A 164 -9.58 -2.58 -6.31
N SER A 165 -8.91 -1.45 -6.42
CA SER A 165 -9.38 -0.38 -7.31
C SER A 165 -9.23 -0.81 -8.78
N ARG A 166 -10.33 -0.72 -9.52
CA ARG A 166 -10.30 -0.75 -11.00
C ARG A 166 -9.58 0.48 -11.57
N ASP A 167 -9.34 1.48 -10.73
CA ASP A 167 -8.89 2.81 -11.10
C ASP A 167 -7.44 3.13 -10.68
N HIS A 168 -6.58 2.11 -10.48
CA HIS A 168 -5.13 2.32 -10.28
C HIS A 168 -4.55 3.27 -11.35
N ALA A 169 -5.06 3.16 -12.57
CA ALA A 169 -4.70 4.04 -13.67
C ALA A 169 -5.10 5.50 -13.44
N VAL A 170 -6.24 5.74 -12.80
CA VAL A 170 -6.75 7.10 -12.52
C VAL A 170 -5.84 7.81 -11.53
N ILE A 171 -5.38 7.12 -10.49
CA ILE A 171 -4.50 7.69 -9.46
C ILE A 171 -3.13 8.03 -10.05
N GLU A 172 -2.55 7.15 -10.85
CA GLU A 172 -1.26 7.37 -11.48
C GLU A 172 -1.33 8.50 -12.53
N LEU A 173 -2.47 8.63 -13.22
CA LEU A 173 -2.74 9.73 -14.13
C LEU A 173 -2.93 11.08 -13.42
N ARG A 174 -3.55 11.08 -12.23
CA ARG A 174 -3.76 12.28 -11.41
C ARG A 174 -2.45 12.91 -10.95
N ASN A 175 -1.49 12.08 -10.59
CA ASN A 175 -0.19 12.51 -10.04
C ASN A 175 0.80 12.97 -11.12
N SER A 176 0.41 12.99 -12.40
CA SER A 176 1.31 13.35 -13.50
C SER A 176 0.98 14.72 -14.11
N GLU A 177 2.01 15.51 -14.38
CA GLU A 177 1.90 16.85 -14.99
C GLU A 177 1.26 16.87 -16.39
N SER A 178 1.30 15.73 -17.11
CA SER A 178 0.70 15.59 -18.44
C SER A 178 -0.04 14.26 -18.58
N LYS A 179 -1.36 14.31 -18.53
CA LYS A 179 -2.26 13.14 -18.54
C LYS A 179 -2.08 12.23 -19.76
N LYS A 180 -1.89 12.80 -20.96
CA LYS A 180 -1.67 12.02 -22.20
C LYS A 180 -0.35 11.27 -22.19
N THR A 181 0.72 11.94 -21.76
CA THR A 181 2.06 11.35 -21.66
C THR A 181 2.12 10.29 -20.56
N ALA A 182 1.40 10.51 -19.44
CA ALA A 182 1.31 9.57 -18.35
C ALA A 182 0.59 8.28 -18.75
N LYS A 183 -0.51 8.37 -19.48
CA LYS A 183 -1.25 7.22 -19.99
C LYS A 183 -0.38 6.31 -20.86
N GLY A 184 0.39 6.92 -21.78
CA GLY A 184 1.38 6.19 -22.58
C GLY A 184 2.50 5.56 -21.75
N LYS A 185 3.01 6.29 -20.75
CA LYS A 185 4.04 5.83 -19.82
C LYS A 185 3.54 4.66 -18.97
N LEU A 186 2.28 4.72 -18.49
CA LEU A 186 1.64 3.69 -17.71
C LEU A 186 1.52 2.38 -18.52
N ILE A 187 0.94 2.45 -19.71
CA ILE A 187 0.80 1.29 -20.60
C ILE A 187 2.18 0.71 -20.94
N ARG A 188 3.17 1.57 -21.23
CA ARG A 188 4.54 1.14 -21.48
C ARG A 188 5.12 0.40 -20.27
N ASN A 189 4.97 0.93 -19.05
CA ASN A 189 5.49 0.31 -17.83
C ASN A 189 4.77 -0.99 -17.49
N MET A 190 3.48 -1.12 -17.82
CA MET A 190 2.75 -2.39 -17.69
C MET A 190 3.32 -3.47 -18.60
N LEU A 191 3.69 -3.12 -19.83
CA LEU A 191 4.27 -4.04 -20.81
C LEU A 191 5.77 -4.27 -20.57
N PHE A 192 6.50 -3.18 -20.33
CA PHE A 192 7.95 -3.11 -20.26
C PHE A 192 8.39 -2.43 -18.94
N PRO A 193 8.18 -3.07 -17.78
CA PRO A 193 8.55 -2.48 -16.50
C PRO A 193 10.06 -2.24 -16.42
N PRO A 194 10.49 -1.15 -15.74
CA PRO A 194 11.91 -0.88 -15.51
C PRO A 194 12.55 -1.93 -14.61
N ALA A 195 13.88 -2.06 -14.68
CA ALA A 195 14.63 -3.07 -13.92
C ALA A 195 14.31 -3.07 -12.43
N GLY A 196 14.28 -1.90 -11.78
CA GLY A 196 14.03 -1.77 -10.35
C GLY A 196 12.67 -2.31 -9.87
N GLN A 197 11.68 -2.45 -10.76
CA GLN A 197 10.38 -3.04 -10.43
C GLN A 197 10.35 -4.57 -10.52
N ILE A 198 11.30 -5.18 -11.23
CA ILE A 198 11.26 -6.61 -11.52
C ILE A 198 12.54 -7.38 -11.13
N GLU A 199 13.60 -6.68 -10.71
CA GLU A 199 14.87 -7.30 -10.34
C GLU A 199 14.79 -8.18 -9.09
N SER A 200 13.87 -7.90 -8.17
CA SER A 200 13.60 -8.77 -7.03
C SER A 200 13.03 -10.12 -7.43
N ARG A 201 12.20 -10.13 -8.47
CA ARG A 201 11.61 -11.35 -9.06
C ARG A 201 12.56 -12.07 -10.01
N TYR A 202 13.34 -11.32 -10.79
CA TYR A 202 14.27 -11.82 -11.79
C TYR A 202 15.69 -11.50 -11.35
N THR A 203 16.18 -12.26 -10.38
CA THR A 203 17.48 -12.04 -9.70
C THR A 203 18.68 -11.97 -10.65
N PHE A 204 18.58 -12.54 -11.85
CA PHE A 204 19.62 -12.41 -12.88
C PHE A 204 19.79 -10.97 -13.41
N LEU A 205 18.83 -10.07 -13.14
CA LEU A 205 18.92 -8.65 -13.48
C LEU A 205 19.78 -7.85 -12.49
N GLN A 206 20.00 -8.35 -11.27
CA GLN A 206 20.77 -7.66 -10.25
C GLN A 206 22.19 -7.38 -10.75
N GLY A 207 22.53 -6.10 -10.88
CA GLY A 207 23.81 -5.65 -11.45
C GLY A 207 23.98 -5.90 -12.97
N ARG A 208 22.93 -6.37 -13.68
CA ARG A 208 22.97 -6.71 -15.11
C ARG A 208 21.75 -6.19 -15.85
N HIS A 209 21.45 -4.90 -15.70
CA HIS A 209 20.25 -4.28 -16.26
C HIS A 209 20.15 -4.38 -17.80
N TRP A 210 21.26 -4.65 -18.50
CA TRP A 210 21.26 -4.91 -19.94
C TRP A 210 20.50 -6.18 -20.34
N LEU A 211 20.24 -7.11 -19.39
CA LEU A 211 19.39 -8.30 -19.59
C LEU A 211 17.89 -7.99 -19.49
N LEU A 212 17.50 -6.74 -19.30
CA LEU A 212 16.11 -6.34 -19.17
C LEU A 212 15.19 -6.81 -20.31
N PRO A 213 15.60 -6.77 -21.59
CA PRO A 213 14.77 -7.32 -22.68
C PRO A 213 14.51 -8.82 -22.53
N LEU A 214 15.48 -9.58 -22.07
CA LEU A 214 15.30 -11.02 -21.79
C LEU A 214 14.29 -11.24 -20.65
N ALA A 215 14.36 -10.44 -19.60
CA ALA A 215 13.39 -10.51 -18.50
C ALA A 215 11.96 -10.22 -18.97
N TRP A 216 11.76 -9.29 -19.90
CA TRP A 216 10.43 -9.02 -20.49
C TRP A 216 9.91 -10.23 -21.28
N ILE A 217 10.76 -10.91 -22.05
CA ILE A 217 10.39 -12.13 -22.78
C ILE A 217 10.01 -13.24 -21.79
N VAL A 218 10.87 -13.53 -20.80
CA VAL A 218 10.60 -14.53 -19.76
C VAL A 218 9.29 -14.22 -19.02
N ARG A 219 9.07 -12.94 -18.68
CA ARG A 219 7.84 -12.49 -18.05
C ARG A 219 6.60 -12.69 -18.93
N ALA A 220 6.70 -12.41 -20.22
CA ALA A 220 5.61 -12.62 -21.16
C ALA A 220 5.23 -14.10 -21.25
N VAL A 221 6.21 -14.97 -21.42
CA VAL A 221 6.02 -16.43 -21.49
C VAL A 221 5.46 -16.99 -20.19
N SER A 222 6.05 -16.61 -19.04
CA SER A 222 5.60 -17.07 -17.70
C SER A 222 4.19 -16.64 -17.34
N ASN A 223 3.71 -15.57 -17.92
CA ASN A 223 2.39 -15.00 -17.62
C ASN A 223 1.36 -15.16 -18.76
N LEU A 224 1.62 -16.07 -19.72
CA LEU A 224 0.68 -16.33 -20.83
C LEU A 224 -0.76 -16.59 -20.34
N ARG A 225 -0.91 -17.31 -19.22
CA ARG A 225 -2.24 -17.59 -18.60
C ARG A 225 -2.94 -16.35 -18.03
N LEU A 226 -2.19 -15.27 -17.76
CA LEU A 226 -2.71 -14.03 -17.19
C LEU A 226 -2.95 -12.93 -18.25
N ILE A 227 -2.66 -13.22 -19.53
CA ILE A 227 -2.84 -12.29 -20.64
C ILE A 227 -4.27 -11.73 -20.71
N PRO A 228 -5.35 -12.54 -20.61
CA PRO A 228 -6.70 -12.01 -20.66
C PRO A 228 -6.97 -10.92 -19.62
N ASN A 229 -6.56 -11.14 -18.37
CA ASN A 229 -6.75 -10.18 -17.28
C ASN A 229 -5.91 -8.91 -17.50
N ARG A 230 -4.70 -9.04 -18.04
CA ARG A 230 -3.83 -7.90 -18.34
C ARG A 230 -4.34 -7.07 -19.52
N LEU A 231 -4.86 -7.72 -20.56
CA LEU A 231 -5.50 -7.04 -21.68
C LEU A 231 -6.73 -6.26 -21.20
N HIS A 232 -7.51 -6.84 -20.29
CA HIS A 232 -8.65 -6.15 -19.69
C HIS A 232 -8.20 -4.91 -18.89
N SER A 233 -7.16 -5.02 -18.06
CA SER A 233 -6.59 -3.89 -17.32
C SER A 233 -6.04 -2.80 -18.27
N MET A 234 -5.33 -3.20 -19.33
CA MET A 234 -4.83 -2.24 -20.34
C MET A 234 -5.97 -1.54 -21.07
N LYS A 235 -7.06 -2.26 -21.40
CA LYS A 235 -8.24 -1.69 -22.01
C LYS A 235 -8.94 -0.72 -21.08
N SER A 236 -9.07 -1.05 -19.79
CA SER A 236 -9.58 -0.17 -18.75
C SER A 236 -8.76 1.13 -18.66
N VAL A 237 -7.42 1.03 -18.63
CA VAL A 237 -6.52 2.21 -18.67
C VAL A 237 -6.74 3.04 -19.94
N ALA A 238 -6.85 2.38 -21.10
CA ALA A 238 -7.06 3.06 -22.38
C ALA A 238 -8.40 3.79 -22.46
N GLU A 239 -9.44 3.21 -21.87
CA GLU A 239 -10.81 3.72 -21.84
C GLU A 239 -11.08 4.69 -20.67
N THR A 240 -10.13 4.85 -19.73
CA THR A 240 -10.29 5.78 -18.61
C THR A 240 -10.49 7.20 -19.15
N ASP A 241 -11.65 7.77 -18.84
CA ASP A 241 -12.01 9.12 -19.24
C ASP A 241 -11.15 10.13 -18.46
N ILE A 242 -10.43 10.97 -19.19
CA ILE A 242 -9.54 11.98 -18.61
C ILE A 242 -10.35 13.01 -17.80
N ASP A 243 -11.59 13.28 -18.20
CA ASP A 243 -12.48 14.23 -17.50
C ASP A 243 -12.96 13.68 -16.14
N ARG A 244 -13.07 12.36 -15.99
CA ARG A 244 -13.34 11.70 -14.73
C ARG A 244 -12.22 11.88 -13.70
N VAL A 245 -10.97 12.00 -14.17
CA VAL A 245 -9.79 12.20 -13.29
C VAL A 245 -9.83 13.56 -12.58
N GLU A 246 -10.56 14.55 -13.10
CA GLU A 246 -10.69 15.88 -12.49
C GLU A 246 -11.78 15.95 -11.41
N THR A 247 -12.67 14.94 -11.37
CA THR A 247 -13.78 14.91 -10.44
C THR A 247 -13.42 14.25 -9.09
N TYR A 248 -12.30 13.52 -9.02
CA TYR A 248 -11.74 12.89 -7.82
C TYR A 248 -10.49 13.62 -7.33
#